data_43ed1f24d6803d96a286a84e065fb0b9
#
_entry.id   43ed1f24d6803d96a286a84e065fb0b9
#
_cell.length_a   1.000
_cell.length_b   1.000
_cell.length_c   1.000
_cell.angle_alpha   90.00
_cell.angle_beta   90.00
_cell.angle_gamma   90.00
#
_symmetry.space_group_name_H-M   'P 1'
#
loop_
_entity.id
_entity.type
_entity.pdbx_description
1 polymer ?
#
loop_
_entity_poly.entity_id
_entity_poly.type
_entity_poly.pdbx_seq_one_letter_code
_entity_poly.pdbx_strand_id
1 'polypeptide(L)'
;MNLALAGLSYGITLVALALLAVRTKKLIGIYKKGQPDPTRSNDKAQRLRMAAGEIFGHTKMLNFTVVGFAHWFVMIGFFALFGTLVTAYGQLINPKFALPIIGHFWVYEYITELVAWSTGIGIVALIGIRQVTRLRNKRSRFAGSGMGKAYYVEFTIVLIVFCVIALRGLEGALSDETAWNRHYITTWFIADMFKSMSLSEITSWIQIVATIKIVGSMTWFIVIATNFTMGIAWHRFLAPFNIFYRRNADGTSSLGALPPMLSHGEEINFEDPKEDDVFGLGTRADISWKGLLDMTSCTECGRCQSQCPAWHTDKPLSPKLLIMAMRDHAFAKTVENEALVGENSPISLDVLWSCTTCGACVNECPVDIEH
;
A
#
# COMPACT_ATOMS: atom_id res chain seq x y z
N MET A 1 24.27 26.27 3.30
CA MET A 1 23.63 25.24 2.43
C MET A 1 24.72 24.33 1.86
N ASN A 2 24.60 23.03 2.09
CA ASN A 2 25.50 22.06 1.45
C ASN A 2 24.95 21.75 0.03
N LEU A 3 25.60 22.33 -0.99
CA LEU A 3 25.17 22.22 -2.39
C LEU A 3 25.15 20.78 -2.90
N ALA A 4 26.04 19.92 -2.41
CA ALA A 4 26.07 18.51 -2.82
C ALA A 4 24.85 17.75 -2.29
N LEU A 5 24.47 17.94 -1.01
CA LEU A 5 23.30 17.31 -0.41
C LEU A 5 22.00 17.81 -1.05
N ALA A 6 21.91 19.11 -1.32
CA ALA A 6 20.77 19.69 -2.02
C ALA A 6 20.67 19.15 -3.47
N GLY A 7 21.78 19.15 -4.21
CA GLY A 7 21.82 18.63 -5.58
C GLY A 7 21.40 17.15 -5.67
N LEU A 8 21.89 16.30 -4.75
CA LEU A 8 21.48 14.89 -4.66
C LEU A 8 19.98 14.77 -4.39
N SER A 9 19.46 15.52 -3.40
CA SER A 9 18.05 15.43 -2.99
C SER A 9 17.10 15.87 -4.10
N TYR A 10 17.34 17.01 -4.74
CA TYR A 10 16.51 17.50 -5.84
C TYR A 10 16.68 16.65 -7.10
N GLY A 11 17.90 16.18 -7.40
CA GLY A 11 18.15 15.31 -8.55
C GLY A 11 17.39 14.00 -8.47
N ILE A 12 17.48 13.28 -7.35
CA ILE A 12 16.73 12.03 -7.16
C ILE A 12 15.20 12.25 -7.18
N THR A 13 14.76 13.41 -6.68
CA THR A 13 13.33 13.77 -6.68
C THR A 13 12.82 13.92 -8.10
N LEU A 14 13.51 14.63 -8.96
CA LEU A 14 13.13 14.79 -10.37
C LEU A 14 13.04 13.43 -11.08
N VAL A 15 14.02 12.55 -10.88
CA VAL A 15 14.04 11.20 -11.43
C VAL A 15 12.85 10.39 -10.90
N ALA A 16 12.61 10.42 -9.60
CA ALA A 16 11.52 9.66 -8.98
C ALA A 16 10.14 10.10 -9.50
N LEU A 17 9.89 11.41 -9.56
CA LEU A 17 8.61 11.96 -10.04
C LEU A 17 8.41 11.70 -11.53
N ALA A 18 9.44 11.85 -12.36
CA ALA A 18 9.37 11.55 -13.80
C ALA A 18 9.04 10.06 -14.04
N LEU A 19 9.75 9.16 -13.35
CA LEU A 19 9.49 7.73 -13.44
C LEU A 19 8.09 7.38 -12.95
N LEU A 20 7.67 7.93 -11.82
CA LEU A 20 6.34 7.68 -11.26
C LEU A 20 5.24 8.13 -12.23
N ALA A 21 5.36 9.32 -12.83
CA ALA A 21 4.39 9.82 -13.80
C ALA A 21 4.28 8.91 -15.04
N VAL A 22 5.43 8.54 -15.64
CA VAL A 22 5.46 7.66 -16.82
C VAL A 22 4.86 6.29 -16.49
N ARG A 23 5.22 5.72 -15.35
CA ARG A 23 4.76 4.38 -14.95
C ARG A 23 3.30 4.36 -14.53
N THR A 24 2.81 5.39 -13.85
CA THR A 24 1.38 5.53 -13.53
C THR A 24 0.54 5.65 -14.82
N LYS A 25 1.00 6.45 -15.80
CA LYS A 25 0.34 6.51 -17.12
C LYS A 25 0.28 5.13 -17.78
N LYS A 26 1.37 4.34 -17.71
CA LYS A 26 1.39 2.98 -18.25
C LYS A 26 0.42 2.06 -17.51
N LEU A 27 0.36 2.14 -16.18
CA LEU A 27 -0.56 1.35 -15.35
C LEU A 27 -2.03 1.65 -15.68
N ILE A 28 -2.38 2.93 -15.80
CA ILE A 28 -3.72 3.36 -16.23
C ILE A 28 -4.02 2.84 -17.65
N GLY A 29 -3.03 2.86 -18.54
CA GLY A 29 -3.17 2.29 -19.89
C GLY A 29 -3.46 0.79 -19.89
N ILE A 30 -2.91 0.04 -18.93
CA ILE A 30 -3.21 -1.39 -18.75
C ILE A 30 -4.66 -1.58 -18.30
N TYR A 31 -5.13 -0.82 -17.31
CA TYR A 31 -6.54 -0.91 -16.87
C TYR A 31 -7.53 -0.58 -17.98
N LYS A 32 -7.23 0.42 -18.80
CA LYS A 32 -8.09 0.80 -19.93
C LYS A 32 -8.22 -0.26 -21.03
N LYS A 33 -7.32 -1.25 -21.06
CA LYS A 33 -7.39 -2.40 -21.97
C LYS A 33 -8.25 -3.54 -21.43
N GLY A 34 -8.60 -3.53 -20.15
CA GLY A 34 -9.51 -4.52 -19.56
C GLY A 34 -10.93 -4.39 -20.09
N GLN A 35 -11.68 -5.49 -20.04
CA GLN A 35 -13.07 -5.53 -20.48
C GLN A 35 -13.92 -4.49 -19.71
N PRO A 36 -14.89 -3.85 -20.35
CA PRO A 36 -15.77 -2.88 -19.72
C PRO A 36 -16.61 -3.55 -18.62
N ASP A 37 -16.82 -2.82 -17.51
CA ASP A 37 -17.73 -3.20 -16.45
C ASP A 37 -18.50 -1.94 -16.02
N PRO A 38 -19.68 -1.70 -16.61
CA PRO A 38 -20.45 -0.48 -16.38
C PRO A 38 -21.12 -0.43 -15.00
N THR A 39 -21.23 -1.57 -14.30
CA THR A 39 -21.93 -1.68 -13.02
C THR A 39 -21.20 -1.04 -11.85
N ARG A 40 -19.94 -0.63 -12.05
CA ARG A 40 -19.03 -0.17 -10.99
C ARG A 40 -19.12 1.31 -10.66
N SER A 41 -19.89 2.09 -11.42
CA SER A 41 -19.92 3.57 -11.30
C SER A 41 -21.28 4.15 -10.94
N ASN A 42 -22.28 3.33 -10.60
CA ASN A 42 -23.56 3.75 -10.06
C ASN A 42 -23.40 4.32 -8.63
N ASP A 43 -24.41 5.04 -8.14
CA ASP A 43 -24.53 5.51 -6.75
C ASP A 43 -23.24 6.11 -6.15
N LYS A 44 -22.57 6.99 -6.89
CA LYS A 44 -21.24 7.54 -6.55
C LYS A 44 -21.15 8.12 -5.14
N ALA A 45 -22.20 8.79 -4.68
CA ALA A 45 -22.23 9.38 -3.34
C ALA A 45 -22.21 8.30 -2.25
N GLN A 46 -22.99 7.23 -2.43
CA GLN A 46 -23.03 6.11 -1.50
C GLN A 46 -21.68 5.35 -1.50
N ARG A 47 -21.12 5.09 -2.68
CA ARG A 47 -19.78 4.48 -2.83
C ARG A 47 -18.70 5.28 -2.12
N LEU A 48 -18.70 6.61 -2.29
CA LEU A 48 -17.73 7.48 -1.62
C LEU A 48 -17.88 7.45 -0.10
N ARG A 49 -19.13 7.52 0.40
CA ARG A 49 -19.42 7.44 1.84
C ARG A 49 -18.95 6.12 2.44
N MET A 50 -19.24 5.02 1.77
CA MET A 50 -18.85 3.68 2.23
C MET A 50 -17.33 3.48 2.17
N ALA A 51 -16.69 3.89 1.08
CA ALA A 51 -15.24 3.81 0.93
C ALA A 51 -14.52 4.67 1.99
N ALA A 52 -14.99 5.89 2.23
CA ALA A 52 -14.42 6.76 3.26
C ALA A 52 -14.56 6.13 4.67
N GLY A 53 -15.73 5.60 5.01
CA GLY A 53 -15.97 4.89 6.27
C GLY A 53 -15.05 3.68 6.45
N GLU A 54 -14.87 2.88 5.40
CA GLU A 54 -14.01 1.70 5.45
C GLU A 54 -12.51 2.04 5.51
N ILE A 55 -12.07 3.03 4.74
CA ILE A 55 -10.66 3.44 4.70
C ILE A 55 -10.26 4.12 6.02
N PHE A 56 -10.98 5.16 6.43
CA PHE A 56 -10.62 5.92 7.63
C PHE A 56 -10.99 5.19 8.92
N GLY A 57 -12.11 4.48 8.95
CA GLY A 57 -12.53 3.67 10.08
C GLY A 57 -11.83 2.31 10.19
N HIS A 58 -11.11 1.88 9.16
CA HIS A 58 -10.39 0.58 9.11
C HIS A 58 -11.26 -0.63 9.43
N THR A 59 -12.57 -0.54 9.13
CA THR A 59 -13.60 -1.46 9.63
C THR A 59 -13.26 -2.93 9.38
N LYS A 60 -12.94 -3.31 8.15
CA LYS A 60 -12.51 -4.69 7.82
C LYS A 60 -11.13 -5.05 8.40
N MET A 61 -10.21 -4.08 8.48
CA MET A 61 -8.89 -4.33 9.06
C MET A 61 -8.98 -4.63 10.56
N LEU A 62 -9.88 -4.00 11.29
CA LEU A 62 -10.09 -4.16 12.73
C LEU A 62 -10.68 -5.52 13.11
N ASN A 63 -11.20 -6.33 12.17
CA ASN A 63 -11.54 -7.73 12.43
C ASN A 63 -10.34 -8.55 12.96
N PHE A 64 -9.11 -8.11 12.64
CA PHE A 64 -7.87 -8.58 13.25
C PHE A 64 -7.33 -7.48 14.17
N THR A 65 -7.91 -7.32 15.32
CA THR A 65 -7.82 -6.13 16.19
C THR A 65 -6.41 -5.57 16.33
N VAL A 66 -5.43 -6.35 16.80
CA VAL A 66 -4.04 -5.87 17.03
C VAL A 66 -3.38 -5.46 15.70
N VAL A 67 -3.53 -6.28 14.64
CA VAL A 67 -2.98 -5.99 13.32
C VAL A 67 -3.67 -4.77 12.71
N GLY A 68 -5.00 -4.67 12.87
CA GLY A 68 -5.79 -3.55 12.38
C GLY A 68 -5.37 -2.23 13.02
N PHE A 69 -5.25 -2.18 14.34
CA PHE A 69 -4.78 -1.00 15.07
C PHE A 69 -3.36 -0.58 14.68
N ALA A 70 -2.42 -1.52 14.69
CA ALA A 70 -1.05 -1.24 14.31
C ALA A 70 -0.97 -0.71 12.86
N HIS A 71 -1.72 -1.32 11.94
CA HIS A 71 -1.77 -0.87 10.54
C HIS A 71 -2.46 0.50 10.41
N TRP A 72 -3.47 0.79 11.21
CA TRP A 72 -4.16 2.08 11.18
C TRP A 72 -3.20 3.24 11.50
N PHE A 73 -2.37 3.11 12.55
CA PHE A 73 -1.35 4.09 12.86
C PHE A 73 -0.31 4.24 11.74
N VAL A 74 0.11 3.13 11.12
CA VAL A 74 1.03 3.18 9.98
C VAL A 74 0.40 3.87 8.77
N MET A 75 -0.90 3.66 8.51
CA MET A 75 -1.63 4.34 7.44
C MET A 75 -1.74 5.85 7.71
N ILE A 76 -2.17 6.24 8.93
CA ILE A 76 -2.24 7.66 9.30
C ILE A 76 -0.87 8.30 9.18
N GLY A 77 0.18 7.61 9.67
CA GLY A 77 1.55 8.08 9.57
C GLY A 77 1.99 8.33 8.14
N PHE A 78 1.63 7.47 7.20
CA PHE A 78 1.97 7.66 5.79
C PHE A 78 1.44 9.00 5.23
N PHE A 79 0.22 9.38 5.57
CA PHE A 79 -0.37 10.63 5.10
C PHE A 79 0.03 11.84 5.95
N ALA A 80 -0.05 11.74 7.28
CA ALA A 80 0.20 12.87 8.17
C ALA A 80 1.68 13.31 8.17
N LEU A 81 2.62 12.36 8.06
CA LEU A 81 4.04 12.68 8.02
C LEU A 81 4.52 13.18 6.65
N PHE A 82 3.64 13.23 5.65
CA PHE A 82 4.00 13.82 4.34
C PHE A 82 4.43 15.30 4.46
N GLY A 83 3.77 16.07 5.33
CA GLY A 83 4.16 17.44 5.63
C GLY A 83 5.62 17.56 6.11
N THR A 84 6.09 16.58 6.88
CA THR A 84 7.47 16.56 7.36
C THR A 84 8.50 16.27 6.26
N LEU A 85 8.08 15.64 5.15
CA LEU A 85 8.94 15.50 3.97
C LEU A 85 9.14 16.85 3.28
N VAL A 86 8.07 17.66 3.16
CA VAL A 86 8.17 19.04 2.64
C VAL A 86 9.09 19.89 3.53
N THR A 87 8.95 19.77 4.87
CA THR A 87 9.86 20.44 5.82
C THR A 87 11.33 20.07 5.56
N ALA A 88 11.61 18.78 5.31
CA ALA A 88 12.98 18.32 5.05
C ALA A 88 13.62 18.99 3.82
N TYR A 89 12.87 19.27 2.76
CA TYR A 89 13.38 20.04 1.62
C TYR A 89 13.74 21.48 2.00
N GLY A 90 12.92 22.13 2.82
CA GLY A 90 13.23 23.45 3.34
C GLY A 90 14.47 23.46 4.22
N GLN A 91 14.67 22.41 5.03
CA GLN A 91 15.82 22.27 5.95
C GLN A 91 17.15 22.06 5.23
N LEU A 92 17.16 21.60 3.98
CA LEU A 92 18.38 21.58 3.16
C LEU A 92 18.93 22.99 2.90
N ILE A 93 18.03 23.97 2.81
CA ILE A 93 18.36 25.37 2.51
C ILE A 93 18.52 26.15 3.81
N ASN A 94 17.55 26.06 4.69
CA ASN A 94 17.52 26.70 6.00
C ASN A 94 17.20 25.67 7.09
N PRO A 95 18.14 25.25 7.93
CA PRO A 95 17.93 24.27 9.00
C PRO A 95 16.81 24.62 9.98
N LYS A 96 16.47 25.91 10.12
CA LYS A 96 15.33 26.40 10.93
C LYS A 96 14.02 26.47 10.15
N PHE A 97 13.96 25.91 8.93
CA PHE A 97 12.74 25.94 8.13
C PHE A 97 11.62 25.15 8.79
N ALA A 98 10.47 25.78 8.89
CA ALA A 98 9.20 25.16 9.27
C ALA A 98 8.12 25.47 8.22
N LEU A 99 7.08 24.65 8.15
CA LEU A 99 5.99 24.88 7.22
C LEU A 99 5.32 26.24 7.51
N PRO A 100 5.04 27.05 6.49
CA PRO A 100 4.31 28.31 6.70
C PRO A 100 3.00 28.07 7.43
N ILE A 101 2.63 28.98 8.33
CA ILE A 101 1.40 29.02 9.12
C ILE A 101 1.34 27.94 10.21
N ILE A 102 1.58 26.67 9.86
CA ILE A 102 1.38 25.53 10.79
C ILE A 102 2.66 25.01 11.42
N GLY A 103 3.82 25.26 10.83
CA GLY A 103 5.08 24.62 11.21
C GLY A 103 5.55 24.92 12.64
N HIS A 104 5.20 26.07 13.20
CA HIS A 104 5.45 26.45 14.60
C HIS A 104 4.20 26.40 15.47
N PHE A 105 3.11 25.82 14.99
CA PHE A 105 1.92 25.63 15.78
C PHE A 105 2.06 24.38 16.65
N TRP A 106 2.16 24.54 17.96
CA TRP A 106 2.47 23.47 18.90
C TRP A 106 1.55 22.24 18.78
N VAL A 107 0.29 22.42 18.38
CA VAL A 107 -0.64 21.29 18.17
C VAL A 107 -0.22 20.44 16.97
N TYR A 108 0.22 21.07 15.86
CA TYR A 108 0.74 20.36 14.70
C TYR A 108 2.03 19.60 15.04
N GLU A 109 2.93 20.24 15.77
CA GLU A 109 4.19 19.63 16.21
C GLU A 109 3.93 18.43 17.11
N TYR A 110 3.03 18.58 18.09
CA TYR A 110 2.63 17.49 18.99
C TYR A 110 2.00 16.31 18.22
N ILE A 111 1.05 16.60 17.32
CA ILE A 111 0.42 15.55 16.49
C ILE A 111 1.48 14.86 15.64
N THR A 112 2.43 15.59 15.07
CA THR A 112 3.51 15.03 14.27
C THR A 112 4.37 14.07 15.09
N GLU A 113 4.76 14.43 16.30
CA GLU A 113 5.51 13.55 17.21
C GLU A 113 4.70 12.31 17.61
N LEU A 114 3.45 12.50 18.02
CA LEU A 114 2.57 11.40 18.42
C LEU A 114 2.35 10.40 17.28
N VAL A 115 2.11 10.91 16.07
CA VAL A 115 1.94 10.08 14.87
C VAL A 115 3.26 9.38 14.51
N ALA A 116 4.40 10.03 14.63
CA ALA A 116 5.69 9.39 14.37
C ALA A 116 5.95 8.23 15.34
N TRP A 117 5.76 8.43 16.65
CA TRP A 117 5.92 7.37 17.64
C TRP A 117 4.93 6.22 17.44
N SER A 118 3.64 6.53 17.27
CA SER A 118 2.61 5.49 17.04
C SER A 118 2.84 4.70 15.76
N THR A 119 3.30 5.36 14.70
CA THR A 119 3.72 4.70 13.44
C THR A 119 4.91 3.77 13.68
N GLY A 120 5.91 4.23 14.43
CA GLY A 120 7.09 3.43 14.78
C GLY A 120 6.74 2.20 15.60
N ILE A 121 5.93 2.35 16.62
CA ILE A 121 5.42 1.24 17.45
C ILE A 121 4.58 0.28 16.58
N GLY A 122 3.68 0.83 15.76
CA GLY A 122 2.81 0.06 14.87
C GLY A 122 3.60 -0.79 13.88
N ILE A 123 4.61 -0.23 13.21
CA ILE A 123 5.40 -0.98 12.23
C ILE A 123 6.25 -2.07 12.90
N VAL A 124 6.84 -1.80 14.07
CA VAL A 124 7.60 -2.80 14.83
C VAL A 124 6.69 -3.95 15.27
N ALA A 125 5.48 -3.64 15.75
CA ALA A 125 4.49 -4.67 16.10
C ALA A 125 4.11 -5.53 14.89
N LEU A 126 3.88 -4.93 13.71
CA LEU A 126 3.56 -5.66 12.47
C LEU A 126 4.71 -6.56 12.02
N ILE A 127 5.95 -6.09 12.11
CA ILE A 127 7.17 -6.89 11.84
C ILE A 127 7.21 -8.09 12.79
N GLY A 128 7.04 -7.86 14.08
CA GLY A 128 7.05 -8.92 15.11
C GLY A 128 5.97 -9.98 14.86
N ILE A 129 4.73 -9.56 14.63
CA ILE A 129 3.61 -10.46 14.32
C ILE A 129 3.91 -11.30 13.06
N ARG A 130 4.45 -10.67 12.01
CA ARG A 130 4.82 -11.38 10.78
C ARG A 130 5.89 -12.46 11.05
N GLN A 131 6.96 -12.10 11.76
CA GLN A 131 8.04 -13.04 12.04
C GLN A 131 7.56 -14.20 12.92
N VAL A 132 6.88 -13.91 14.02
CA VAL A 132 6.33 -14.95 14.91
C VAL A 132 5.39 -15.89 14.17
N THR A 133 4.48 -15.36 13.35
CA THR A 133 3.53 -16.15 12.58
C THR A 133 4.23 -17.08 11.58
N ARG A 134 5.27 -16.59 10.90
CA ARG A 134 6.04 -17.37 9.93
C ARG A 134 6.88 -18.47 10.58
N LEU A 135 7.51 -18.16 11.72
CA LEU A 135 8.35 -19.12 12.43
C LEU A 135 7.53 -20.27 13.05
N ARG A 136 6.31 -19.95 13.53
CA ARG A 136 5.42 -20.94 14.14
C ARG A 136 4.75 -21.87 13.12
N ASN A 137 4.48 -21.39 11.92
CA ASN A 137 3.77 -22.18 10.92
C ASN A 137 4.27 -21.88 9.50
N LYS A 138 4.89 -22.90 8.87
CA LYS A 138 5.35 -22.83 7.46
C LYS A 138 4.20 -22.58 6.47
N ARG A 139 3.01 -23.07 6.78
CA ARG A 139 1.76 -22.83 6.01
C ARG A 139 0.97 -21.62 6.51
N SER A 140 1.63 -20.71 7.19
CA SER A 140 0.99 -19.47 7.66
C SER A 140 0.40 -18.64 6.50
N ARG A 141 -0.45 -17.67 6.83
CA ARG A 141 -1.02 -16.73 5.85
C ARG A 141 0.05 -16.00 5.01
N PHE A 142 1.29 -15.98 5.43
CA PHE A 142 2.42 -15.37 4.70
C PHE A 142 3.16 -16.35 3.78
N ALA A 143 2.79 -17.63 3.75
CA ALA A 143 3.40 -18.60 2.83
C ALA A 143 3.24 -18.16 1.38
N GLY A 144 4.32 -18.11 0.60
CA GLY A 144 4.34 -17.67 -0.79
C GLY A 144 4.28 -16.14 -1.02
N SER A 145 4.28 -15.31 0.04
CA SER A 145 4.39 -13.85 -0.12
C SER A 145 5.82 -13.41 -0.42
N GLY A 146 5.96 -12.28 -1.14
CA GLY A 146 7.25 -11.67 -1.49
C GLY A 146 7.96 -11.03 -0.30
N MET A 147 8.65 -11.82 0.53
CA MET A 147 9.25 -11.34 1.78
C MET A 147 10.27 -10.22 1.59
N GLY A 148 11.11 -10.27 0.56
CA GLY A 148 12.08 -9.20 0.30
C GLY A 148 11.41 -7.84 0.04
N LYS A 149 10.32 -7.84 -0.72
CA LYS A 149 9.50 -6.64 -0.96
C LYS A 149 8.88 -6.10 0.34
N ALA A 150 8.43 -7.02 1.22
CA ALA A 150 7.86 -6.65 2.51
C ALA A 150 8.91 -6.03 3.45
N TYR A 151 10.07 -6.64 3.58
CA TYR A 151 11.17 -6.10 4.41
C TYR A 151 11.66 -4.74 3.91
N TYR A 152 11.73 -4.56 2.60
CA TYR A 152 12.09 -3.27 2.02
C TYR A 152 11.11 -2.16 2.42
N VAL A 153 9.80 -2.43 2.35
CA VAL A 153 8.77 -1.46 2.76
C VAL A 153 8.84 -1.18 4.25
N GLU A 154 8.97 -2.22 5.07
CA GLU A 154 9.09 -2.11 6.53
C GLU A 154 10.31 -1.28 6.92
N PHE A 155 11.47 -1.61 6.34
CA PHE A 155 12.71 -0.85 6.56
C PHE A 155 12.55 0.63 6.18
N THR A 156 11.93 0.90 5.03
CA THR A 156 11.70 2.29 4.60
C THR A 156 10.84 3.06 5.59
N ILE A 157 9.77 2.45 6.11
CA ILE A 157 8.91 3.10 7.11
C ILE A 157 9.69 3.38 8.40
N VAL A 158 10.45 2.40 8.90
CA VAL A 158 11.29 2.57 10.09
C VAL A 158 12.30 3.69 9.88
N LEU A 159 12.98 3.72 8.74
CA LEU A 159 13.94 4.77 8.39
C LEU A 159 13.30 6.16 8.39
N ILE A 160 12.13 6.31 7.77
CA ILE A 160 11.44 7.61 7.71
C ILE A 160 10.99 8.07 9.10
N VAL A 161 10.43 7.17 9.91
CA VAL A 161 10.04 7.48 11.30
C VAL A 161 11.26 7.90 12.12
N PHE A 162 12.36 7.15 12.02
CA PHE A 162 13.62 7.52 12.66
C PHE A 162 14.09 8.91 12.25
N CYS A 163 14.08 9.22 10.95
CA CYS A 163 14.46 10.55 10.46
C CYS A 163 13.55 11.66 11.00
N VAL A 164 12.23 11.41 11.11
CA VAL A 164 11.28 12.40 11.68
C VAL A 164 11.63 12.69 13.13
N ILE A 165 11.81 11.66 13.95
CA ILE A 165 12.12 11.79 15.37
C ILE A 165 13.50 12.45 15.58
N ALA A 166 14.50 12.03 14.81
CA ALA A 166 15.84 12.62 14.87
C ALA A 166 15.86 14.11 14.48
N LEU A 167 15.13 14.48 13.40
CA LEU A 167 15.00 15.87 13.00
C LEU A 167 14.33 16.71 14.08
N ARG A 168 13.26 16.22 14.70
CA ARG A 168 12.60 16.93 15.82
C ARG A 168 13.55 17.15 17.00
N GLY A 169 14.34 16.15 17.38
CA GLY A 169 15.36 16.29 18.41
C GLY A 169 16.45 17.32 18.04
N LEU A 170 16.95 17.27 16.81
CA LEU A 170 17.95 18.22 16.33
C LEU A 170 17.40 19.66 16.22
N GLU A 171 16.14 19.84 15.80
CA GLU A 171 15.45 21.13 15.79
C GLU A 171 15.34 21.72 17.21
N GLY A 172 14.98 20.88 18.19
CA GLY A 172 14.94 21.27 19.59
C GLY A 172 16.31 21.72 20.10
N ALA A 173 17.37 20.96 19.79
CA ALA A 173 18.73 21.33 20.15
C ALA A 173 19.22 22.62 19.45
N LEU A 174 18.83 22.82 18.19
CA LEU A 174 19.17 24.05 17.44
C LEU A 174 18.46 25.29 18.01
N SER A 175 17.32 25.11 18.66
CA SER A 175 16.53 26.17 19.28
C SER A 175 16.79 26.32 20.78
N ASP A 176 17.76 25.58 21.34
CA ASP A 176 18.08 25.49 22.78
C ASP A 176 16.89 25.02 23.66
N GLU A 177 16.00 24.22 23.07
CA GLU A 177 14.81 23.67 23.70
C GLU A 177 15.09 22.25 24.22
N THR A 178 16.01 22.13 25.15
CA THR A 178 16.53 20.85 25.69
C THR A 178 15.78 20.34 26.92
N ALA A 179 14.77 21.08 27.39
CA ALA A 179 13.87 20.69 28.48
C ALA A 179 12.45 20.49 27.93
N TRP A 180 11.61 19.82 28.72
CA TRP A 180 10.22 19.65 28.36
C TRP A 180 9.51 20.99 28.12
N ASN A 181 8.88 21.09 26.96
CA ASN A 181 8.05 22.23 26.58
C ASN A 181 6.96 21.79 25.59
N ARG A 182 6.02 22.68 25.28
CA ARG A 182 4.88 22.39 24.42
C ARG A 182 5.24 22.14 22.95
N HIS A 183 6.42 22.53 22.49
CA HIS A 183 6.87 22.35 21.11
C HIS A 183 7.61 21.03 20.90
N TYR A 184 8.21 20.45 21.94
CA TYR A 184 8.98 19.20 21.91
C TYR A 184 8.55 18.26 23.04
N ILE A 185 7.24 17.94 23.10
CA ILE A 185 6.62 17.22 24.23
C ILE A 185 7.24 15.82 24.42
N THR A 186 7.55 15.14 23.31
CA THR A 186 8.07 13.76 23.35
C THR A 186 9.49 13.65 22.81
N THR A 187 10.10 14.74 22.30
CA THR A 187 11.45 14.72 21.71
C THR A 187 12.47 15.60 22.44
N TRP A 188 12.06 16.30 23.50
CA TRP A 188 12.96 17.14 24.33
C TRP A 188 14.18 16.37 24.85
N PHE A 189 14.02 15.11 25.27
CA PHE A 189 15.13 14.30 25.77
C PHE A 189 16.13 13.93 24.66
N ILE A 190 15.68 13.86 23.41
CA ILE A 190 16.56 13.69 22.23
C ILE A 190 17.31 14.98 21.98
N ALA A 191 16.64 16.14 22.09
CA ALA A 191 17.28 17.45 21.98
C ALA A 191 18.37 17.60 23.04
N ASP A 192 18.11 17.17 24.30
CA ASP A 192 19.09 17.20 25.39
C ASP A 192 20.34 16.35 25.10
N MET A 193 20.21 15.25 24.37
CA MET A 193 21.36 14.44 23.92
C MET A 193 22.32 15.19 22.99
N PHE A 194 21.84 16.20 22.27
CA PHE A 194 22.61 16.99 21.32
C PHE A 194 23.04 18.36 21.85
N LYS A 195 22.72 18.72 23.10
CA LYS A 195 23.00 20.04 23.68
C LYS A 195 24.46 20.42 23.75
N SER A 196 25.35 19.41 23.78
CA SER A 196 26.83 19.65 23.80
C SER A 196 27.43 19.92 22.42
N MET A 197 26.66 19.75 21.36
CA MET A 197 27.11 19.96 20.00
C MET A 197 27.10 21.45 19.66
N SER A 198 28.06 21.88 18.82
CA SER A 198 28.04 23.22 18.28
C SER A 198 26.88 23.43 17.30
N LEU A 199 26.39 24.67 17.16
CA LEU A 199 25.35 25.03 16.20
C LEU A 199 25.69 24.60 14.76
N SER A 200 26.99 24.64 14.40
CA SER A 200 27.47 24.19 13.10
C SER A 200 27.29 22.69 12.90
N GLU A 201 27.58 21.88 13.91
CA GLU A 201 27.41 20.44 13.88
C GLU A 201 25.92 20.06 13.80
N ILE A 202 25.06 20.66 14.65
CA ILE A 202 23.60 20.43 14.63
C ILE A 202 23.04 20.78 13.26
N THR A 203 23.42 21.93 12.69
CA THR A 203 23.02 22.35 11.33
C THR A 203 23.40 21.30 10.28
N SER A 204 24.64 20.80 10.34
CA SER A 204 25.11 19.77 9.42
C SER A 204 24.35 18.47 9.56
N TRP A 205 24.07 18.03 10.77
CA TRP A 205 23.26 16.83 11.02
C TRP A 205 21.80 16.97 10.54
N ILE A 206 21.17 18.14 10.73
CA ILE A 206 19.83 18.39 10.18
C ILE A 206 19.85 18.20 8.66
N GLN A 207 20.81 18.77 7.94
CA GLN A 207 20.92 18.63 6.49
C GLN A 207 21.20 17.19 6.06
N ILE A 208 22.03 16.45 6.79
CA ILE A 208 22.33 15.04 6.50
C ILE A 208 21.07 14.18 6.71
N VAL A 209 20.40 14.29 7.86
CA VAL A 209 19.21 13.50 8.16
C VAL A 209 18.05 13.85 7.23
N ALA A 210 17.86 15.13 6.89
CA ALA A 210 16.89 15.57 5.89
C ALA A 210 17.20 14.95 4.51
N THR A 211 18.46 14.91 4.09
CA THR A 211 18.88 14.24 2.86
C THR A 211 18.59 12.76 2.88
N ILE A 212 18.94 12.05 3.96
CA ILE A 212 18.64 10.60 4.13
C ILE A 212 17.14 10.35 3.99
N LYS A 213 16.32 11.18 4.64
CA LYS A 213 14.86 11.10 4.57
C LYS A 213 14.33 11.28 3.15
N ILE A 214 14.81 12.32 2.44
CA ILE A 214 14.39 12.61 1.07
C ILE A 214 14.85 11.49 0.13
N VAL A 215 16.12 11.11 0.18
CA VAL A 215 16.67 10.04 -0.67
C VAL A 215 15.95 8.71 -0.41
N GLY A 216 15.73 8.35 0.85
CA GLY A 216 14.99 7.14 1.21
C GLY A 216 13.54 7.15 0.65
N SER A 217 12.84 8.28 0.80
CA SER A 217 11.48 8.45 0.25
C SER A 217 11.45 8.39 -1.28
N MET A 218 12.39 9.07 -1.94
CA MET A 218 12.44 9.10 -3.41
C MET A 218 12.90 7.77 -4.00
N THR A 219 13.85 7.09 -3.37
CA THR A 219 14.22 5.71 -3.74
C THR A 219 13.02 4.77 -3.63
N TRP A 220 12.19 4.91 -2.59
CA TRP A 220 10.96 4.13 -2.48
C TRP A 220 10.01 4.40 -3.66
N PHE A 221 9.82 5.66 -4.08
CA PHE A 221 9.02 5.99 -5.27
C PHE A 221 9.61 5.39 -6.55
N ILE A 222 10.93 5.38 -6.72
CA ILE A 222 11.60 4.75 -7.88
C ILE A 222 11.34 3.24 -7.88
N VAL A 223 11.50 2.58 -6.73
CA VAL A 223 11.29 1.13 -6.61
C VAL A 223 9.87 0.75 -6.93
N ILE A 224 8.87 1.45 -6.40
CA ILE A 224 7.47 1.14 -6.72
C ILE A 224 7.13 1.42 -8.19
N ALA A 225 7.64 2.51 -8.74
CA ALA A 225 7.42 2.85 -10.15
C ALA A 225 7.96 1.78 -11.10
N THR A 226 9.04 1.10 -10.73
CA THR A 226 9.65 0.04 -11.54
C THR A 226 9.03 -1.34 -11.30
N ASN A 227 8.21 -1.53 -10.26
CA ASN A 227 7.66 -2.82 -9.83
C ASN A 227 6.13 -2.78 -9.70
N PHE A 228 5.38 -2.95 -10.78
CA PHE A 228 3.90 -2.95 -10.76
C PHE A 228 3.30 -4.09 -9.92
N THR A 229 4.02 -5.20 -9.79
CA THR A 229 3.58 -6.37 -9.00
C THR A 229 3.91 -6.24 -7.50
N MET A 230 4.41 -5.08 -7.06
CA MET A 230 4.70 -4.81 -5.64
C MET A 230 3.43 -4.29 -4.93
N GLY A 231 2.40 -5.14 -4.82
CA GLY A 231 1.11 -4.77 -4.26
C GLY A 231 1.18 -4.24 -2.82
N ILE A 232 2.10 -4.76 -2.00
CA ILE A 232 2.36 -4.24 -0.64
C ILE A 232 2.75 -2.74 -0.62
N ALA A 233 3.24 -2.20 -1.72
CA ALA A 233 3.52 -0.77 -1.84
C ALA A 233 2.40 -0.03 -2.59
N TRP A 234 1.91 -0.60 -3.70
CA TRP A 234 0.90 0.01 -4.55
C TRP A 234 -0.48 0.13 -3.87
N HIS A 235 -0.84 -0.75 -2.95
CA HIS A 235 -2.16 -0.71 -2.31
C HIS A 235 -2.48 0.64 -1.67
N ARG A 236 -1.49 1.41 -1.20
CA ARG A 236 -1.68 2.75 -0.63
C ARG A 236 -2.39 3.71 -1.58
N PHE A 237 -2.16 3.51 -2.88
CA PHE A 237 -2.73 4.33 -3.95
C PHE A 237 -3.93 3.64 -4.61
N LEU A 238 -3.95 2.31 -4.68
CA LEU A 238 -4.94 1.56 -5.45
C LEU A 238 -6.11 1.06 -4.61
N ALA A 239 -5.90 0.72 -3.33
CA ALA A 239 -6.98 0.24 -2.46
C ALA A 239 -8.16 1.21 -2.35
N PRO A 240 -7.98 2.55 -2.23
CA PRO A 240 -9.10 3.48 -2.21
C PRO A 240 -9.99 3.36 -3.46
N PHE A 241 -9.40 3.22 -4.63
CA PHE A 241 -10.14 3.01 -5.87
C PHE A 241 -10.79 1.62 -5.89
N ASN A 242 -10.08 0.58 -5.46
CA ASN A 242 -10.62 -0.78 -5.44
C ASN A 242 -11.84 -0.89 -4.53
N ILE A 243 -11.78 -0.31 -3.34
CA ILE A 243 -12.88 -0.25 -2.38
C ILE A 243 -14.05 0.59 -2.96
N PHE A 244 -13.78 1.72 -3.61
CA PHE A 244 -14.82 2.54 -4.24
C PHE A 244 -15.56 1.79 -5.34
N TYR A 245 -14.84 1.05 -6.19
CA TYR A 245 -15.40 0.30 -7.33
C TYR A 245 -15.84 -1.12 -6.99
N ARG A 246 -16.05 -1.46 -5.70
CA ARG A 246 -16.62 -2.77 -5.32
C ARG A 246 -17.97 -3.03 -6.00
N ARG A 247 -18.41 -4.29 -6.05
CA ARG A 247 -19.68 -4.68 -6.70
C ARG A 247 -20.85 -3.88 -6.17
N ASN A 248 -21.08 -3.90 -4.87
CA ASN A 248 -22.25 -3.31 -4.23
C ASN A 248 -21.93 -1.92 -3.66
N ALA A 249 -22.67 -0.89 -4.10
CA ALA A 249 -22.48 0.49 -3.67
C ALA A 249 -22.75 0.70 -2.18
N ASP A 250 -23.63 -0.10 -1.58
CA ASP A 250 -24.03 -0.04 -0.17
C ASP A 250 -22.99 -0.67 0.79
N GLY A 251 -21.91 -1.24 0.25
CA GLY A 251 -20.85 -1.86 1.03
C GLY A 251 -21.13 -3.29 1.47
N THR A 252 -22.25 -3.88 1.05
CA THR A 252 -22.51 -5.31 1.28
C THR A 252 -21.47 -6.17 0.57
N SER A 253 -21.31 -7.41 1.05
CA SER A 253 -20.37 -8.36 0.45
C SER A 253 -20.65 -8.55 -1.03
N SER A 254 -19.60 -8.79 -1.82
CA SER A 254 -19.73 -9.19 -3.24
C SER A 254 -20.32 -10.60 -3.43
N LEU A 255 -20.64 -11.28 -2.34
CA LEU A 255 -21.38 -12.55 -2.31
C LEU A 255 -22.87 -12.29 -2.47
N GLY A 256 -23.57 -13.22 -3.10
CA GLY A 256 -25.01 -13.14 -3.31
C GLY A 256 -25.38 -13.60 -4.71
N ALA A 257 -26.40 -13.00 -5.31
CA ALA A 257 -26.84 -13.35 -6.66
C ALA A 257 -25.70 -13.18 -7.66
N LEU A 258 -25.49 -14.22 -8.48
CA LEU A 258 -24.54 -14.14 -9.58
C LEU A 258 -25.06 -13.15 -10.63
N PRO A 259 -24.25 -12.17 -11.07
CA PRO A 259 -24.62 -11.34 -12.19
C PRO A 259 -24.67 -12.17 -13.49
N PRO A 260 -25.37 -11.70 -14.52
CA PRO A 260 -25.26 -12.29 -15.85
C PRO A 260 -23.80 -12.38 -16.30
N MET A 261 -23.47 -13.43 -17.05
CA MET A 261 -22.15 -13.53 -17.68
C MET A 261 -22.11 -12.57 -18.87
N LEU A 262 -21.07 -11.77 -18.94
CA LEU A 262 -20.90 -10.78 -20.01
C LEU A 262 -19.81 -11.24 -20.99
N SER A 263 -20.08 -11.09 -22.27
CA SER A 263 -19.11 -11.17 -23.37
C SER A 263 -19.06 -9.82 -24.05
N HIS A 264 -17.87 -9.24 -24.22
CA HIS A 264 -17.68 -7.92 -24.84
C HIS A 264 -18.54 -6.78 -24.22
N GLY A 265 -18.96 -6.93 -22.96
CA GLY A 265 -19.80 -5.97 -22.23
C GLY A 265 -21.32 -6.16 -22.40
N GLU A 266 -21.76 -7.15 -23.17
CA GLU A 266 -23.15 -7.57 -23.35
C GLU A 266 -23.44 -8.87 -22.61
N GLU A 267 -24.69 -9.08 -22.17
CA GLU A 267 -25.10 -10.34 -21.54
C GLU A 267 -25.13 -11.49 -22.56
N ILE A 268 -24.56 -12.63 -22.20
CA ILE A 268 -24.55 -13.83 -23.02
C ILE A 268 -25.95 -14.45 -23.01
N ASN A 269 -26.55 -14.65 -24.19
CA ASN A 269 -27.74 -15.47 -24.34
C ASN A 269 -27.34 -16.95 -24.47
N PHE A 270 -27.49 -17.73 -23.38
CA PHE A 270 -27.13 -19.15 -23.38
C PHE A 270 -28.02 -20.04 -24.28
N GLU A 271 -29.19 -19.55 -24.71
CA GLU A 271 -30.06 -20.28 -25.66
C GLU A 271 -29.60 -20.08 -27.11
N ASP A 272 -28.94 -18.94 -27.41
CA ASP A 272 -28.47 -18.60 -28.75
C ASP A 272 -27.12 -17.81 -28.64
N PRO A 273 -26.01 -18.47 -28.23
CA PRO A 273 -24.73 -17.82 -28.05
C PRO A 273 -24.12 -17.42 -29.42
N LYS A 274 -23.48 -16.25 -29.46
CA LYS A 274 -22.73 -15.79 -30.63
C LYS A 274 -21.43 -16.60 -30.76
N GLU A 275 -20.93 -16.76 -32.01
CA GLU A 275 -19.67 -17.48 -32.26
C GLU A 275 -18.45 -16.88 -31.56
N ASP A 276 -18.46 -15.57 -31.30
CA ASP A 276 -17.39 -14.82 -30.65
C ASP A 276 -17.60 -14.62 -29.14
N ASP A 277 -18.65 -15.22 -28.56
CA ASP A 277 -18.89 -15.13 -27.13
C ASP A 277 -17.79 -15.83 -26.31
N VAL A 278 -17.27 -15.12 -25.31
CA VAL A 278 -16.26 -15.61 -24.40
C VAL A 278 -16.91 -16.01 -23.05
N PHE A 279 -16.84 -17.30 -22.74
CA PHE A 279 -17.43 -17.86 -21.52
C PHE A 279 -16.43 -17.84 -20.37
N GLY A 280 -16.43 -16.76 -19.59
CA GLY A 280 -15.56 -16.59 -18.43
C GLY A 280 -14.20 -15.97 -18.77
N LEU A 281 -13.15 -16.33 -18.00
CA LEU A 281 -11.81 -15.75 -18.12
C LEU A 281 -10.85 -16.79 -18.68
N GLY A 282 -10.65 -16.83 -19.98
CA GLY A 282 -9.70 -17.72 -20.66
C GLY A 282 -8.30 -17.14 -20.77
N THR A 283 -8.21 -15.85 -21.07
CA THR A 283 -6.96 -15.13 -21.32
C THR A 283 -6.91 -13.80 -20.54
N ARG A 284 -5.78 -13.11 -20.60
CA ARG A 284 -5.67 -11.75 -20.06
C ARG A 284 -6.67 -10.76 -20.69
N ALA A 285 -6.98 -10.92 -21.96
CA ALA A 285 -7.87 -10.02 -22.69
C ALA A 285 -9.31 -10.05 -22.12
N ASP A 286 -9.70 -11.15 -21.49
CA ASP A 286 -11.04 -11.35 -20.94
C ASP A 286 -11.20 -10.72 -19.54
N ILE A 287 -10.08 -10.31 -18.91
CA ILE A 287 -10.10 -9.72 -17.58
C ILE A 287 -10.67 -8.29 -17.65
N SER A 288 -11.68 -8.01 -16.83
CA SER A 288 -12.23 -6.65 -16.71
C SER A 288 -11.21 -5.67 -16.13
N TRP A 289 -11.40 -4.37 -16.40
CA TRP A 289 -10.58 -3.33 -15.79
C TRP A 289 -10.60 -3.40 -14.24
N LYS A 290 -11.74 -3.80 -13.66
CA LYS A 290 -11.87 -3.99 -12.20
C LYS A 290 -11.06 -5.21 -11.74
N GLY A 291 -11.07 -6.32 -12.47
CA GLY A 291 -10.25 -7.48 -12.17
C GLY A 291 -8.75 -7.17 -12.20
N LEU A 292 -8.28 -6.37 -13.17
CA LEU A 292 -6.89 -5.89 -13.21
C LEU A 292 -6.55 -4.99 -12.01
N LEU A 293 -7.50 -4.15 -11.58
CA LEU A 293 -7.35 -3.32 -10.38
C LEU A 293 -7.32 -4.17 -9.11
N ASP A 294 -8.17 -5.20 -8.99
CA ASP A 294 -8.17 -6.17 -7.90
C ASP A 294 -6.79 -6.81 -7.71
N MET A 295 -6.23 -7.34 -8.79
CA MET A 295 -4.94 -8.02 -8.76
C MET A 295 -3.80 -7.13 -8.29
N THR A 296 -3.77 -5.87 -8.74
CA THR A 296 -2.74 -4.90 -8.36
C THR A 296 -2.94 -4.31 -6.96
N SER A 297 -4.16 -4.33 -6.45
CA SER A 297 -4.48 -3.90 -5.09
C SER A 297 -4.14 -4.96 -4.03
N CYS A 298 -3.83 -6.20 -4.43
CA CYS A 298 -3.50 -7.29 -3.51
C CYS A 298 -2.25 -6.96 -2.68
N THR A 299 -2.44 -6.87 -1.35
CA THR A 299 -1.39 -6.54 -0.37
C THR A 299 -0.56 -7.75 0.07
N GLU A 300 -0.86 -8.94 -0.43
CA GLU A 300 -0.25 -10.21 -0.02
C GLU A 300 -0.39 -10.51 1.49
N CYS A 301 -1.38 -9.92 2.15
CA CYS A 301 -1.60 -10.06 3.60
C CYS A 301 -2.04 -11.47 4.03
N GLY A 302 -2.59 -12.25 3.10
CA GLY A 302 -2.97 -13.65 3.27
C GLY A 302 -4.19 -13.91 4.15
N ARG A 303 -5.04 -12.92 4.43
CA ARG A 303 -6.30 -13.14 5.16
C ARG A 303 -7.21 -14.11 4.42
N CYS A 304 -7.38 -13.94 3.11
CA CYS A 304 -8.12 -14.86 2.26
C CYS A 304 -7.58 -16.29 2.33
N GLN A 305 -6.25 -16.46 2.38
CA GLN A 305 -5.61 -17.76 2.54
C GLN A 305 -5.90 -18.37 3.91
N SER A 306 -5.90 -17.57 4.99
CA SER A 306 -6.16 -18.05 6.35
C SER A 306 -7.61 -18.45 6.61
N GLN A 307 -8.54 -18.11 5.72
CA GLN A 307 -9.95 -18.48 5.83
C GLN A 307 -10.38 -19.50 4.77
N CYS A 308 -9.49 -19.88 3.87
CA CYS A 308 -9.81 -20.80 2.79
C CYS A 308 -9.86 -22.25 3.28
N PRO A 309 -11.00 -22.95 3.18
CA PRO A 309 -11.10 -24.37 3.58
C PRO A 309 -10.19 -25.28 2.74
N ALA A 310 -10.02 -24.99 1.45
CA ALA A 310 -9.10 -25.76 0.60
C ALA A 310 -7.64 -25.66 1.09
N TRP A 311 -7.19 -24.46 1.49
CA TRP A 311 -5.87 -24.28 2.06
C TRP A 311 -5.64 -25.08 3.36
N HIS A 312 -6.67 -25.13 4.22
CA HIS A 312 -6.62 -25.83 5.50
C HIS A 312 -6.73 -27.36 5.37
N THR A 313 -7.20 -27.87 4.24
CA THR A 313 -7.30 -29.30 3.95
C THR A 313 -6.21 -29.79 3.00
N ASP A 314 -5.10 -29.07 2.92
CA ASP A 314 -3.91 -29.38 2.13
C ASP A 314 -4.14 -29.49 0.61
N LYS A 315 -5.24 -28.91 0.10
CA LYS A 315 -5.46 -28.77 -1.33
C LYS A 315 -4.55 -27.67 -1.92
N PRO A 316 -4.27 -27.70 -3.24
CA PRO A 316 -3.34 -26.79 -3.88
C PRO A 316 -3.80 -25.33 -3.94
N LEU A 317 -5.10 -25.06 -3.69
CA LEU A 317 -5.64 -23.69 -3.77
C LEU A 317 -5.26 -22.83 -2.59
N SER A 318 -4.63 -21.70 -2.89
CA SER A 318 -4.55 -20.52 -2.03
C SER A 318 -5.15 -19.33 -2.77
N PRO A 319 -6.22 -18.69 -2.27
CA PRO A 319 -6.82 -17.54 -2.94
C PRO A 319 -5.83 -16.39 -3.14
N LYS A 320 -4.92 -16.19 -2.19
CA LYS A 320 -3.84 -15.20 -2.30
C LYS A 320 -2.90 -15.52 -3.46
N LEU A 321 -2.40 -16.77 -3.53
CA LEU A 321 -1.46 -17.16 -4.57
C LEU A 321 -2.10 -17.17 -5.95
N LEU A 322 -3.40 -17.49 -6.03
CA LEU A 322 -4.21 -17.37 -7.24
C LEU A 322 -4.18 -15.92 -7.79
N ILE A 323 -4.55 -14.95 -6.95
CA ILE A 323 -4.53 -13.52 -7.35
C ILE A 323 -3.10 -13.06 -7.70
N MET A 324 -2.08 -13.51 -6.97
CA MET A 324 -0.70 -13.17 -7.27
C MET A 324 -0.23 -13.77 -8.60
N ALA A 325 -0.57 -15.02 -8.90
CA ALA A 325 -0.25 -15.67 -10.17
C ALA A 325 -0.92 -14.95 -11.35
N MET A 326 -2.21 -14.65 -11.24
CA MET A 326 -2.94 -13.87 -12.25
C MET A 326 -2.33 -12.48 -12.43
N ARG A 327 -1.98 -11.79 -11.34
CA ARG A 327 -1.30 -10.49 -11.39
C ARG A 327 0.01 -10.58 -12.15
N ASP A 328 0.87 -11.49 -11.75
CA ASP A 328 2.22 -11.61 -12.30
C ASP A 328 2.15 -11.98 -13.79
N HIS A 329 1.19 -12.82 -14.20
CA HIS A 329 0.90 -13.11 -15.58
C HIS A 329 0.35 -11.90 -16.34
N ALA A 330 -0.68 -11.21 -15.81
CA ALA A 330 -1.30 -10.06 -16.48
C ALA A 330 -0.33 -8.89 -16.72
N PHE A 331 0.74 -8.78 -15.92
CA PHE A 331 1.75 -7.73 -16.05
C PHE A 331 3.06 -8.20 -16.71
N ALA A 332 3.15 -9.46 -17.14
CA ALA A 332 4.27 -9.96 -17.93
C ALA A 332 4.28 -9.34 -19.35
N LYS A 333 5.42 -9.40 -20.03
CA LYS A 333 5.63 -8.62 -21.28
C LYS A 333 4.97 -9.19 -22.53
N THR A 334 4.58 -10.48 -22.54
CA THR A 334 4.31 -11.23 -23.78
C THR A 334 3.11 -12.19 -23.68
N VAL A 335 1.99 -11.77 -23.04
CA VAL A 335 0.98 -12.75 -22.63
C VAL A 335 -0.47 -12.41 -23.07
N GLU A 336 -0.68 -11.57 -24.08
CA GLU A 336 -2.04 -11.13 -24.42
C GLU A 336 -2.99 -12.30 -24.76
N ASN A 337 -2.50 -13.38 -25.35
CA ASN A 337 -3.29 -14.54 -25.78
C ASN A 337 -2.92 -15.86 -25.07
N GLU A 338 -2.12 -15.84 -24.02
CA GLU A 338 -1.78 -17.03 -23.26
C GLU A 338 -2.92 -17.42 -22.32
N ALA A 339 -3.23 -18.71 -22.25
CA ALA A 339 -4.27 -19.24 -21.38
C ALA A 339 -3.94 -18.98 -19.90
N LEU A 340 -4.92 -18.50 -19.13
CA LEU A 340 -4.80 -18.30 -17.69
C LEU A 340 -4.83 -19.61 -16.90
N VAL A 341 -5.54 -20.61 -17.43
CA VAL A 341 -5.76 -21.90 -16.78
C VAL A 341 -5.32 -23.04 -17.72
N GLY A 342 -4.60 -24.00 -17.20
CA GLY A 342 -4.12 -25.17 -17.97
C GLY A 342 -2.83 -25.74 -17.46
N GLU A 343 -2.29 -26.71 -18.18
CA GLU A 343 -1.12 -27.49 -17.77
C GLU A 343 0.17 -26.66 -17.68
N ASN A 344 0.35 -25.70 -18.62
CA ASN A 344 1.50 -24.78 -18.62
C ASN A 344 1.11 -23.32 -18.31
N SER A 345 -0.07 -23.12 -17.73
CA SER A 345 -0.62 -21.83 -17.41
C SER A 345 -0.34 -21.44 -15.97
N PRO A 346 -0.48 -20.16 -15.60
CA PRO A 346 -0.25 -19.69 -14.22
C PRO A 346 -1.17 -20.37 -13.19
N ILE A 347 -2.29 -20.92 -13.63
CA ILE A 347 -3.29 -21.60 -12.77
C ILE A 347 -3.51 -23.02 -13.32
N SER A 348 -3.20 -24.03 -12.52
CA SER A 348 -3.55 -25.40 -12.87
C SER A 348 -5.04 -25.70 -12.65
N LEU A 349 -5.59 -26.67 -13.37
CA LEU A 349 -6.96 -27.13 -13.19
C LEU A 349 -7.23 -27.60 -11.75
N ASP A 350 -6.28 -28.27 -11.11
CA ASP A 350 -6.39 -28.74 -9.73
C ASP A 350 -6.57 -27.58 -8.74
N VAL A 351 -5.91 -26.46 -8.95
CA VAL A 351 -6.10 -25.23 -8.16
C VAL A 351 -7.51 -24.72 -8.31
N LEU A 352 -8.01 -24.63 -9.55
CA LEU A 352 -9.35 -24.13 -9.85
C LEU A 352 -10.44 -25.02 -9.24
N TRP A 353 -10.37 -26.34 -9.48
CA TRP A 353 -11.32 -27.32 -8.98
C TRP A 353 -11.26 -27.55 -7.47
N SER A 354 -10.24 -27.08 -6.79
CA SER A 354 -10.17 -27.11 -5.33
C SER A 354 -11.08 -26.06 -4.66
N CYS A 355 -11.63 -25.12 -5.41
CA CYS A 355 -12.50 -24.07 -4.88
C CYS A 355 -13.89 -24.63 -4.56
N THR A 356 -14.37 -24.38 -3.34
CA THR A 356 -15.72 -24.74 -2.88
C THR A 356 -16.74 -23.59 -3.05
N THR A 357 -16.37 -22.51 -3.69
CA THR A 357 -17.19 -21.30 -3.92
C THR A 357 -17.83 -20.70 -2.65
N CYS A 358 -17.23 -20.94 -1.48
CA CYS A 358 -17.78 -20.49 -0.18
C CYS A 358 -17.72 -18.98 0.06
N GLY A 359 -16.95 -18.21 -0.74
CA GLY A 359 -16.83 -16.76 -0.66
C GLY A 359 -16.06 -16.20 0.54
N ALA A 360 -15.50 -17.03 1.42
CA ALA A 360 -14.75 -16.57 2.59
C ALA A 360 -13.58 -15.65 2.23
N CYS A 361 -12.90 -15.91 1.10
CA CYS A 361 -11.80 -15.07 0.61
C CYS A 361 -12.24 -13.64 0.23
N VAL A 362 -13.42 -13.50 -0.36
CA VAL A 362 -14.00 -12.19 -0.72
C VAL A 362 -14.39 -11.41 0.54
N ASN A 363 -15.05 -12.10 1.48
CA ASN A 363 -15.51 -11.47 2.72
C ASN A 363 -14.35 -10.96 3.58
N GLU A 364 -13.25 -11.70 3.64
CA GLU A 364 -12.09 -11.38 4.48
C GLU A 364 -11.12 -10.38 3.84
N CYS A 365 -11.29 -10.03 2.57
CA CYS A 365 -10.36 -9.15 1.89
C CYS A 365 -10.48 -7.70 2.37
N PRO A 366 -9.43 -7.12 2.98
CA PRO A 366 -9.49 -5.76 3.53
C PRO A 366 -9.43 -4.67 2.45
N VAL A 367 -9.23 -5.02 1.20
CA VAL A 367 -9.18 -4.10 0.05
C VAL A 367 -10.21 -4.48 -1.02
N ASP A 368 -11.22 -5.29 -0.66
CA ASP A 368 -12.36 -5.67 -1.51
C ASP A 368 -11.99 -6.32 -2.85
N ILE A 369 -11.02 -7.25 -2.84
CA ILE A 369 -10.75 -8.08 -4.01
C ILE A 369 -11.88 -9.09 -4.20
N GLU A 370 -12.44 -9.11 -5.38
CA GLU A 370 -13.49 -10.05 -5.79
C GLU A 370 -12.84 -11.28 -6.46
N HIS A 371 -12.54 -12.29 -5.65
CA HIS A 371 -11.81 -13.49 -6.10
C HIS A 371 -12.59 -14.27 -7.16
#